data_35196467a1c923269c0bc3c576808c59
#
_entry.id   35196467a1c923269c0bc3c576808c59
#
_cell.length_a   1.000
_cell.length_b   1.000
_cell.length_c   1.000
_cell.angle_alpha   90.00
_cell.angle_beta   90.00
_cell.angle_gamma   90.00
#
_symmetry.space_group_name_H-M   'P 1'
#
loop_
_entity.id
_entity.type
_entity.pdbx_description
1 polymer ?
#
loop_
_entity_poly.entity_id
_entity_poly.type
_entity_poly.pdbx_seq_one_letter_code
_entity_poly.pdbx_strand_id
1 'polypeptide(L)'
;MVGLFERLHDQLGGGSWLIGRVTGSEYAKAKSYPDRTGQTYPREAWFTRRDAAAYGIALDAEGKIAWGRSDIGGDPIVVVLTRRVSDAHLAGLRQDGVSYIFAGEQELDLGLALEILNRELGIERLLLEGGGGSNGSFLRAGLIDEISVAICPAVDGSKGAPSIFDSGDKDAGVAAPIRSMTLASSEVLEGGVVWLRYRLQNG
;
A
#
# COMPACT_ATOMS: atom_id res chain seq x y z
N MET A 1 20.88 -12.29 -0.67
CA MET A 1 19.43 -11.99 -0.83
C MET A 1 19.13 -10.51 -1.14
N VAL A 2 20.18 -9.72 -1.36
CA VAL A 2 20.01 -8.33 -1.82
C VAL A 2 19.31 -8.35 -3.18
N GLY A 3 18.29 -7.49 -3.38
CA GLY A 3 17.54 -7.38 -4.63
C GLY A 3 16.56 -8.53 -4.91
N LEU A 4 16.28 -9.40 -3.94
CA LEU A 4 15.28 -10.47 -4.13
C LEU A 4 13.86 -9.87 -4.30
N PHE A 5 13.52 -8.91 -3.47
CA PHE A 5 12.21 -8.27 -3.48
C PHE A 5 11.94 -7.58 -4.82
N GLU A 6 12.89 -6.79 -5.30
CA GLU A 6 12.81 -6.10 -6.59
C GLU A 6 12.67 -7.09 -7.76
N ARG A 7 13.43 -8.20 -7.73
CA ARG A 7 13.28 -9.25 -8.76
C ARG A 7 11.90 -9.91 -8.73
N LEU A 8 11.33 -10.18 -7.55
CA LEU A 8 9.99 -10.73 -7.43
C LEU A 8 8.92 -9.73 -7.88
N HIS A 9 9.10 -8.44 -7.56
CA HIS A 9 8.26 -7.36 -8.07
C HIS A 9 8.24 -7.36 -9.61
N ASP A 10 9.39 -7.40 -10.26
CA ASP A 10 9.53 -7.45 -11.71
C ASP A 10 8.91 -8.72 -12.31
N GLN A 11 9.14 -9.88 -11.70
CA GLN A 11 8.57 -11.16 -12.14
C GLN A 11 7.05 -11.22 -11.98
N LEU A 12 6.51 -10.49 -11.02
CA LEU A 12 5.06 -10.26 -10.91
C LEU A 12 4.55 -9.25 -11.96
N GLY A 13 5.42 -8.75 -12.82
CA GLY A 13 5.15 -7.83 -13.93
C GLY A 13 5.29 -6.37 -13.56
N GLY A 14 5.88 -6.03 -12.42
CA GLY A 14 6.12 -4.65 -11.99
C GLY A 14 4.86 -3.80 -11.91
N GLY A 15 5.01 -2.51 -12.07
CA GLY A 15 3.91 -1.54 -12.11
C GLY A 15 3.66 -0.85 -10.78
N SER A 16 2.46 -0.32 -10.61
CA SER A 16 2.10 0.41 -9.39
C SER A 16 2.00 -0.51 -8.18
N TRP A 17 2.44 0.01 -7.04
CA TRP A 17 2.49 -0.72 -5.78
C TRP A 17 1.90 0.09 -4.63
N LEU A 18 1.42 -0.61 -3.60
CA LEU A 18 0.74 -0.01 -2.46
C LEU A 18 1.32 -0.51 -1.14
N ILE A 19 1.54 0.43 -0.24
CA ILE A 19 2.00 0.18 1.12
C ILE A 19 1.11 0.86 2.16
N GLY A 20 1.15 0.33 3.37
CA GLY A 20 0.52 0.96 4.52
C GLY A 20 1.34 2.11 5.09
N ARG A 21 0.72 2.87 6.00
CA ARG A 21 1.31 4.05 6.64
C ARG A 21 2.66 3.77 7.31
N VAL A 22 2.78 2.66 8.04
CA VAL A 22 4.02 2.35 8.79
C VAL A 22 5.19 2.19 7.81
N THR A 23 5.03 1.34 6.81
CA THR A 23 6.03 1.15 5.74
C THR A 23 6.28 2.44 4.97
N GLY A 24 5.23 3.20 4.64
CA GLY A 24 5.35 4.50 3.97
C GLY A 24 6.20 5.50 4.77
N SER A 25 6.09 5.47 6.10
CA SER A 25 6.88 6.36 6.98
C SER A 25 8.40 6.09 6.89
N GLU A 26 8.83 4.89 6.52
CA GLU A 26 10.24 4.55 6.36
C GLU A 26 10.87 5.23 5.12
N TYR A 27 10.05 5.54 4.11
CA TYR A 27 10.49 6.25 2.91
C TYR A 27 10.45 7.77 3.07
N ALA A 28 9.77 8.28 4.08
CA ALA A 28 9.65 9.72 4.33
C ALA A 28 11.00 10.38 4.61
N LYS A 29 11.19 11.60 4.10
CA LYS A 29 12.42 12.39 4.28
C LYS A 29 12.20 13.60 5.19
N ALA A 30 10.96 14.04 5.38
CA ALA A 30 10.61 15.09 6.33
C ALA A 30 10.10 14.49 7.65
N LYS A 31 10.23 15.25 8.74
CA LYS A 31 9.73 14.81 10.07
C LYS A 31 8.26 15.13 10.26
N SER A 32 7.84 16.31 9.83
CA SER A 32 6.46 16.77 9.94
C SER A 32 6.20 17.89 8.95
N TYR A 33 4.94 18.08 8.58
CA TYR A 33 4.48 19.30 7.94
C TYR A 33 4.13 20.38 8.98
N PRO A 34 4.03 21.67 8.59
CA PRO A 34 3.54 22.72 9.46
C PRO A 34 2.13 22.41 9.99
N ASP A 35 1.87 22.74 11.24
CA ASP A 35 0.56 22.47 11.88
C ASP A 35 -0.57 23.39 11.37
N ARG A 36 -0.22 24.48 10.68
CA ARG A 36 -1.18 25.49 10.21
C ARG A 36 -0.87 25.95 8.80
N THR A 37 -1.93 26.29 8.08
CA THR A 37 -1.87 26.98 6.78
C THR A 37 -2.95 28.05 6.73
N GLY A 38 -2.72 29.12 5.97
CA GLY A 38 -3.75 30.12 5.64
C GLY A 38 -4.60 29.73 4.43
N GLN A 39 -4.41 28.54 3.88
CA GLN A 39 -5.09 28.06 2.67
C GLN A 39 -6.11 26.99 3.03
N THR A 40 -7.20 26.95 2.27
CA THR A 40 -8.21 25.90 2.33
C THR A 40 -8.17 25.12 1.01
N TYR A 41 -8.25 23.80 1.10
CA TYR A 41 -8.21 22.91 -0.06
C TYR A 41 -9.50 22.10 -0.18
N PRO A 42 -10.07 21.98 -1.39
CA PRO A 42 -11.21 21.09 -1.62
C PRO A 42 -10.81 19.64 -1.30
N ARG A 43 -11.78 18.86 -0.83
CA ARG A 43 -11.60 17.42 -0.56
C ARG A 43 -11.83 16.62 -1.85
N GLU A 44 -11.02 16.95 -2.86
CA GLU A 44 -11.02 16.37 -4.20
C GLU A 44 -9.64 15.81 -4.51
N ALA A 45 -9.58 14.82 -5.39
CA ALA A 45 -8.31 14.26 -5.83
C ALA A 45 -7.45 15.33 -6.50
N TRP A 46 -6.16 15.32 -6.17
CA TRP A 46 -5.20 16.22 -6.77
C TRP A 46 -3.97 15.45 -7.22
N PHE A 47 -3.54 15.69 -8.45
CA PHE A 47 -2.45 14.98 -9.06
C PHE A 47 -1.42 15.96 -9.64
N THR A 48 -0.16 15.71 -9.34
CA THR A 48 0.96 16.39 -9.99
C THR A 48 1.29 15.75 -11.34
N ARG A 49 1.04 14.44 -11.44
CA ARG A 49 1.35 13.64 -12.63
C ARG A 49 0.33 12.52 -12.79
N ARG A 50 -0.13 12.28 -14.04
CA ARG A 50 -1.10 11.23 -14.37
C ARG A 50 -0.62 10.26 -15.46
N ASP A 51 0.60 10.43 -15.95
CA ASP A 51 1.18 9.72 -17.10
C ASP A 51 2.41 8.90 -16.73
N ALA A 52 2.59 8.56 -15.44
CA ALA A 52 3.68 7.71 -15.02
C ALA A 52 3.41 6.24 -15.36
N ALA A 53 4.48 5.49 -15.63
CA ALA A 53 4.39 4.05 -15.90
C ALA A 53 4.01 3.25 -14.64
N ALA A 54 4.40 3.75 -13.45
CA ALA A 54 4.08 3.18 -12.15
C ALA A 54 3.91 4.29 -11.10
N TYR A 55 3.25 3.98 -9.99
CA TYR A 55 3.05 4.86 -8.86
C TYR A 55 3.32 4.11 -7.54
N GLY A 56 3.96 4.80 -6.60
CA GLY A 56 4.04 4.36 -5.20
C GLY A 56 2.84 4.89 -4.42
N ILE A 57 1.92 4.01 -4.02
CA ILE A 57 0.69 4.39 -3.35
C ILE A 57 0.83 4.12 -1.85
N ALA A 58 0.45 5.08 -1.01
CA ALA A 58 0.50 4.93 0.43
C ALA A 58 -0.88 5.16 1.07
N LEU A 59 -1.29 4.26 1.96
CA LEU A 59 -2.47 4.46 2.79
C LEU A 59 -2.09 5.33 4.00
N ASP A 60 -2.64 6.53 4.09
CA ASP A 60 -2.42 7.42 5.22
C ASP A 60 -3.72 8.16 5.61
N ALA A 61 -4.65 7.40 6.17
CA ALA A 61 -6.03 7.85 6.45
C ALA A 61 -6.13 9.25 7.10
N GLU A 62 -5.21 9.57 7.98
CA GLU A 62 -5.24 10.79 8.80
C GLU A 62 -4.19 11.83 8.39
N GLY A 63 -3.39 11.55 7.36
CA GLY A 63 -2.33 12.46 6.93
C GLY A 63 -1.24 12.62 7.99
N LYS A 64 -0.48 11.56 8.25
CA LYS A 64 0.60 11.57 9.26
C LYS A 64 2.00 11.51 8.66
N ILE A 65 2.10 11.18 7.35
CA ILE A 65 3.39 11.07 6.69
C ILE A 65 3.78 12.40 6.05
N ALA A 66 4.88 12.97 6.50
CA ALA A 66 5.52 14.11 5.84
C ALA A 66 6.60 13.60 4.89
N TRP A 67 6.33 13.63 3.60
CA TRP A 67 7.14 12.93 2.61
C TRP A 67 8.52 13.57 2.39
N GLY A 68 8.60 14.89 2.20
CA GLY A 68 9.82 15.60 1.88
C GLY A 68 10.44 15.16 0.55
N ARG A 69 9.63 14.54 -0.31
CA ARG A 69 9.98 14.03 -1.64
C ARG A 69 8.71 13.76 -2.44
N SER A 70 8.80 13.74 -3.77
CA SER A 70 7.67 13.52 -4.68
C SER A 70 7.55 12.08 -5.22
N ASP A 71 8.59 11.27 -5.06
CA ASP A 71 8.69 9.91 -5.61
C ASP A 71 9.45 8.95 -4.71
N ILE A 72 9.30 7.66 -4.95
CA ILE A 72 10.12 6.58 -4.37
C ILE A 72 10.69 5.77 -5.53
N GLY A 73 12.00 5.81 -5.70
CA GLY A 73 12.67 5.06 -6.78
C GLY A 73 12.33 5.55 -8.20
N GLY A 74 11.74 6.75 -8.34
CA GLY A 74 11.25 7.29 -9.61
C GLY A 74 9.73 7.17 -9.79
N ASP A 75 9.04 6.39 -8.97
CA ASP A 75 7.59 6.25 -8.98
C ASP A 75 6.94 7.40 -8.21
N PRO A 76 6.13 8.25 -8.85
CA PRO A 76 5.43 9.34 -8.16
C PRO A 76 4.55 8.83 -7.02
N ILE A 77 4.59 9.55 -5.89
CA ILE A 77 3.81 9.19 -4.71
C ILE A 77 2.36 9.64 -4.88
N VAL A 78 1.44 8.73 -4.55
CA VAL A 78 0.00 9.00 -4.40
C VAL A 78 -0.45 8.58 -3.02
N VAL A 79 -1.03 9.51 -2.25
CA VAL A 79 -1.50 9.21 -0.89
C VAL A 79 -3.01 9.03 -0.88
N VAL A 80 -3.48 7.95 -0.27
CA VAL A 80 -4.90 7.69 -0.03
C VAL A 80 -5.27 8.21 1.34
N LEU A 81 -6.17 9.18 1.37
CA LEU A 81 -6.58 9.94 2.56
C LEU A 81 -8.06 9.75 2.85
N THR A 82 -8.47 10.02 4.10
CA THR A 82 -9.86 10.33 4.43
C THR A 82 -10.10 11.84 4.37
N ARG A 83 -11.37 12.26 4.35
CA ARG A 83 -11.73 13.70 4.34
C ARG A 83 -11.37 14.44 5.64
N ARG A 84 -10.98 13.72 6.70
CA ARG A 84 -10.56 14.27 8.00
C ARG A 84 -9.21 14.98 7.96
N VAL A 85 -8.39 14.72 6.92
CA VAL A 85 -7.05 15.29 6.84
C VAL A 85 -7.09 16.82 6.88
N SER A 86 -6.12 17.44 7.57
CA SER A 86 -6.06 18.89 7.70
C SER A 86 -5.60 19.59 6.42
N ASP A 87 -6.03 20.83 6.22
CA ASP A 87 -5.54 21.65 5.11
C ASP A 87 -4.03 21.88 5.19
N ALA A 88 -3.48 21.95 6.41
CA ALA A 88 -2.04 22.08 6.62
C ALA A 88 -1.28 20.87 6.06
N HIS A 89 -1.79 19.65 6.23
CA HIS A 89 -1.20 18.44 5.67
C HIS A 89 -1.30 18.44 4.14
N LEU A 90 -2.46 18.83 3.58
CA LEU A 90 -2.63 18.97 2.12
C LEU A 90 -1.68 20.00 1.52
N ALA A 91 -1.44 21.12 2.23
CA ALA A 91 -0.45 22.11 1.82
C ALA A 91 0.95 21.49 1.73
N GLY A 92 1.34 20.70 2.74
CA GLY A 92 2.63 20.00 2.77
C GLY A 92 2.76 18.98 1.62
N LEU A 93 1.75 18.17 1.37
CA LEU A 93 1.74 17.23 0.24
C LEU A 93 1.92 17.95 -1.10
N ARG A 94 1.19 19.05 -1.31
CA ARG A 94 1.32 19.86 -2.53
C ARG A 94 2.71 20.50 -2.67
N GLN A 95 3.28 20.99 -1.57
CA GLN A 95 4.64 21.54 -1.56
C GLN A 95 5.69 20.49 -1.96
N ASP A 96 5.53 19.25 -1.49
CA ASP A 96 6.41 18.13 -1.82
C ASP A 96 6.15 17.55 -3.22
N GLY A 97 5.08 17.99 -3.92
CA GLY A 97 4.68 17.44 -5.21
C GLY A 97 4.06 16.05 -5.12
N VAL A 98 3.46 15.71 -3.97
CA VAL A 98 2.82 14.43 -3.70
C VAL A 98 1.34 14.49 -4.06
N SER A 99 0.92 13.61 -4.95
CA SER A 99 -0.49 13.45 -5.35
C SER A 99 -1.31 12.82 -4.21
N TYR A 100 -2.61 13.11 -4.19
CA TYR A 100 -3.50 12.48 -3.21
C TYR A 100 -4.92 12.27 -3.74
N ILE A 101 -5.58 11.27 -3.18
CA ILE A 101 -7.00 10.99 -3.38
C ILE A 101 -7.72 10.87 -2.04
N PHE A 102 -9.02 11.05 -2.03
CA PHE A 102 -9.87 10.82 -0.87
C PHE A 102 -10.74 9.60 -1.09
N ALA A 103 -10.60 8.62 -0.19
CA ALA A 103 -11.39 7.41 -0.20
C ALA A 103 -11.95 7.15 1.20
N GLY A 104 -13.11 7.72 1.49
CA GLY A 104 -13.83 7.60 2.76
C GLY A 104 -13.85 8.89 3.59
N GLU A 105 -14.82 8.97 4.48
CA GLU A 105 -15.04 10.13 5.35
C GLU A 105 -14.19 10.04 6.64
N GLN A 106 -14.31 8.95 7.39
CA GLN A 106 -13.67 8.72 8.69
C GLN A 106 -12.64 7.58 8.63
N GLU A 107 -12.93 6.53 7.89
CA GLU A 107 -12.09 5.37 7.65
C GLU A 107 -11.87 5.23 6.15
N LEU A 108 -10.79 4.55 5.74
CA LEU A 108 -10.52 4.30 4.33
C LEU A 108 -11.51 3.26 3.78
N ASP A 109 -12.14 3.61 2.69
CA ASP A 109 -12.85 2.69 1.81
C ASP A 109 -11.86 2.20 0.75
N LEU A 110 -11.37 0.97 0.93
CA LEU A 110 -10.34 0.39 0.07
C LEU A 110 -10.87 0.10 -1.34
N GLY A 111 -12.15 -0.29 -1.46
CA GLY A 111 -12.79 -0.50 -2.75
C GLY A 111 -12.86 0.80 -3.55
N LEU A 112 -13.36 1.87 -2.92
CA LEU A 112 -13.40 3.21 -3.50
C LEU A 112 -12.00 3.72 -3.87
N ALA A 113 -10.99 3.43 -3.04
CA ALA A 113 -9.60 3.80 -3.36
C ALA A 113 -9.14 3.14 -4.66
N LEU A 114 -9.37 1.83 -4.83
CA LEU A 114 -9.01 1.10 -6.05
C LEU A 114 -9.77 1.62 -7.27
N GLU A 115 -11.06 1.91 -7.13
CA GLU A 115 -11.87 2.50 -8.22
C GLU A 115 -11.33 3.86 -8.67
N ILE A 116 -10.96 4.73 -7.73
CA ILE A 116 -10.40 6.04 -8.05
C ILE A 116 -9.03 5.88 -8.73
N LEU A 117 -8.15 5.03 -8.21
CA LEU A 117 -6.83 4.78 -8.78
C LEU A 117 -6.93 4.24 -10.22
N ASN A 118 -7.86 3.32 -10.47
CA ASN A 118 -8.12 2.82 -11.82
C ASN A 118 -8.64 3.94 -12.74
N ARG A 119 -9.68 4.65 -12.33
CA ARG A 119 -10.33 5.69 -13.14
C ARG A 119 -9.40 6.85 -13.46
N GLU A 120 -8.63 7.33 -12.49
CA GLU A 120 -7.82 8.55 -12.60
C GLU A 120 -6.42 8.30 -13.16
N LEU A 121 -5.85 7.12 -12.93
CA LEU A 121 -4.47 6.79 -13.27
C LEU A 121 -4.35 5.55 -14.17
N GLY A 122 -5.46 4.89 -14.51
CA GLY A 122 -5.48 3.69 -15.35
C GLY A 122 -4.81 2.47 -14.69
N ILE A 123 -4.75 2.43 -13.36
CA ILE A 123 -4.13 1.31 -12.64
C ILE A 123 -5.08 0.12 -12.65
N GLU A 124 -4.83 -0.84 -13.52
CA GLU A 124 -5.61 -2.09 -13.64
C GLU A 124 -5.09 -3.19 -12.72
N ARG A 125 -3.82 -3.11 -12.34
CA ARG A 125 -3.15 -4.05 -11.48
C ARG A 125 -2.30 -3.33 -10.44
N LEU A 126 -2.41 -3.78 -9.19
CA LEU A 126 -1.72 -3.19 -8.06
C LEU A 126 -1.01 -4.26 -7.24
N LEU A 127 0.27 -4.08 -6.95
CA LEU A 127 1.03 -4.92 -6.05
C LEU A 127 0.89 -4.39 -4.62
N LEU A 128 0.25 -5.16 -3.74
CA LEU A 128 0.14 -4.83 -2.32
C LEU A 128 1.39 -5.34 -1.59
N GLU A 129 2.29 -4.43 -1.24
CA GLU A 129 3.63 -4.73 -0.71
C GLU A 129 3.77 -4.56 0.81
N GLY A 130 2.65 -4.55 1.49
CA GLY A 130 2.66 -4.69 2.91
C GLY A 130 2.43 -3.43 3.74
N GLY A 131 2.71 -3.39 5.03
CA GLY A 131 2.84 -4.42 6.05
C GLY A 131 1.58 -5.21 6.37
N GLY A 132 1.70 -6.08 7.34
CA GLY A 132 0.66 -7.04 7.70
C GLY A 132 -0.73 -6.46 7.92
N GLY A 133 -0.82 -5.30 8.55
CA GLY A 133 -2.10 -4.62 8.77
C GLY A 133 -2.80 -4.20 7.47
N SER A 134 -2.05 -3.67 6.49
CA SER A 134 -2.63 -3.32 5.18
C SER A 134 -3.02 -4.59 4.42
N ASN A 135 -2.15 -5.60 4.39
CA ASN A 135 -2.46 -6.89 3.77
C ASN A 135 -3.72 -7.51 4.37
N GLY A 136 -3.84 -7.50 5.70
CA GLY A 136 -5.01 -8.02 6.41
C GLY A 136 -6.30 -7.24 6.10
N SER A 137 -6.21 -5.92 5.98
CA SER A 137 -7.36 -5.07 5.64
C SER A 137 -7.89 -5.37 4.23
N PHE A 138 -7.01 -5.47 3.23
CA PHE A 138 -7.39 -5.86 1.87
C PHE A 138 -7.94 -7.29 1.80
N LEU A 139 -7.34 -8.22 2.53
CA LEU A 139 -7.80 -9.61 2.60
C LEU A 139 -9.22 -9.69 3.16
N ARG A 140 -9.51 -8.96 4.25
CA ARG A 140 -10.85 -8.93 4.86
C ARG A 140 -11.88 -8.22 4.01
N ALA A 141 -11.45 -7.25 3.22
CA ALA A 141 -12.32 -6.59 2.26
C ALA A 141 -12.61 -7.44 1.00
N GLY A 142 -11.99 -8.63 0.87
CA GLY A 142 -12.13 -9.49 -0.32
C GLY A 142 -11.50 -8.89 -1.58
N LEU A 143 -10.47 -8.07 -1.44
CA LEU A 143 -9.84 -7.30 -2.52
C LEU A 143 -8.50 -7.87 -2.96
N ILE A 144 -8.19 -9.11 -2.58
CA ILE A 144 -6.94 -9.79 -2.99
C ILE A 144 -7.29 -10.93 -3.94
N ASP A 145 -6.71 -10.90 -5.14
CA ASP A 145 -6.87 -11.94 -6.16
C ASP A 145 -5.77 -13.01 -6.08
N GLU A 146 -4.56 -12.60 -5.71
CA GLU A 146 -3.39 -13.47 -5.64
C GLU A 146 -2.51 -13.14 -4.43
N ILE A 147 -2.00 -14.17 -3.78
CA ILE A 147 -0.99 -14.05 -2.70
C ILE A 147 0.33 -14.61 -3.24
N SER A 148 1.39 -13.81 -3.12
CA SER A 148 2.76 -14.15 -3.46
C SER A 148 3.61 -14.15 -2.19
N VAL A 149 4.21 -15.30 -1.83
CA VAL A 149 5.00 -15.46 -0.60
C VAL A 149 6.36 -16.06 -0.93
N ALA A 150 7.42 -15.38 -0.52
CA ALA A 150 8.78 -15.89 -0.57
C ALA A 150 9.20 -16.37 0.84
N ILE A 151 9.42 -17.66 1.00
CA ILE A 151 9.90 -18.26 2.23
C ILE A 151 11.43 -18.32 2.16
N CYS A 152 12.08 -17.44 2.92
CA CYS A 152 13.54 -17.38 3.02
C CYS A 152 14.05 -18.41 4.02
N PRO A 153 15.23 -19.04 3.79
CA PRO A 153 15.84 -19.98 4.72
C PRO A 153 16.51 -19.24 5.89
N ALA A 154 15.69 -18.55 6.68
CA ALA A 154 16.10 -17.76 7.83
C ALA A 154 15.06 -17.89 8.94
N VAL A 155 15.52 -17.87 10.19
CA VAL A 155 14.68 -17.93 11.38
C VAL A 155 15.03 -16.74 12.26
N ASP A 156 14.08 -15.86 12.50
CA ASP A 156 14.27 -14.71 13.40
C ASP A 156 14.36 -15.14 14.86
N GLY A 157 13.50 -16.07 15.29
CA GLY A 157 13.49 -16.58 16.70
C GLY A 157 13.03 -15.54 17.72
N SER A 158 12.68 -14.32 17.33
CA SER A 158 12.23 -13.29 18.26
C SER A 158 10.73 -13.40 18.57
N LYS A 159 10.36 -12.97 19.79
CA LYS A 159 8.96 -12.89 20.18
C LYS A 159 8.30 -11.68 19.55
N GLY A 160 7.10 -11.87 18.97
CA GLY A 160 6.29 -10.77 18.41
C GLY A 160 6.71 -10.37 17.01
N ALA A 161 7.29 -11.27 16.23
CA ALA A 161 7.50 -11.05 14.81
C ALA A 161 6.19 -10.69 14.12
N PRO A 162 6.19 -9.69 13.21
CA PRO A 162 4.97 -9.26 12.52
C PRO A 162 4.42 -10.38 11.64
N SER A 163 3.09 -10.48 11.57
CA SER A 163 2.41 -11.36 10.63
C SER A 163 2.44 -10.77 9.20
N ILE A 164 2.42 -11.62 8.18
CA ILE A 164 2.25 -11.19 6.78
C ILE A 164 0.82 -10.71 6.50
N PHE A 165 -0.17 -11.20 7.26
CA PHE A 165 -1.55 -10.72 7.30
C PHE A 165 -1.94 -10.55 8.75
N ASP A 166 -2.25 -9.33 9.15
CA ASP A 166 -2.65 -9.00 10.51
C ASP A 166 -4.10 -8.51 10.54
N SER A 167 -4.71 -8.53 11.71
CA SER A 167 -6.06 -8.03 11.93
C SER A 167 -6.09 -6.97 13.01
N GLY A 168 -6.97 -5.99 12.86
CA GLY A 168 -7.28 -5.09 13.98
C GLY A 168 -8.04 -5.82 15.09
N ASP A 169 -8.08 -5.22 16.29
CA ASP A 169 -8.78 -5.79 17.46
C ASP A 169 -10.28 -6.06 17.17
N LYS A 170 -10.89 -5.28 16.30
CA LYS A 170 -12.29 -5.43 15.87
C LYS A 170 -12.55 -6.75 15.12
N ASP A 171 -11.53 -7.29 14.48
CA ASP A 171 -11.61 -8.48 13.63
C ASP A 171 -10.99 -9.71 14.29
N ALA A 172 -10.59 -9.60 15.56
CA ALA A 172 -9.98 -10.70 16.30
C ALA A 172 -10.89 -11.93 16.33
N GLY A 173 -10.38 -13.06 15.85
CA GLY A 173 -11.11 -14.32 15.76
C GLY A 173 -12.12 -14.45 14.61
N VAL A 174 -12.27 -13.43 13.76
CA VAL A 174 -13.10 -13.49 12.55
C VAL A 174 -12.24 -13.95 11.37
N ALA A 175 -12.65 -15.04 10.70
CA ALA A 175 -11.98 -15.52 9.50
C ALA A 175 -12.14 -14.52 8.34
N ALA A 176 -11.09 -14.38 7.53
CA ALA A 176 -11.19 -13.62 6.29
C ALA A 176 -12.17 -14.30 5.31
N PRO A 177 -12.88 -13.54 4.45
CA PRO A 177 -13.90 -14.07 3.54
C PRO A 177 -13.26 -14.75 2.32
N ILE A 178 -12.42 -15.75 2.55
CA ILE A 178 -11.78 -16.55 1.50
C ILE A 178 -12.58 -17.84 1.32
N ARG A 179 -13.13 -18.05 0.12
CA ARG A 179 -13.83 -19.28 -0.23
C ARG A 179 -12.86 -20.42 -0.53
N SER A 180 -11.81 -20.14 -1.29
CA SER A 180 -10.77 -21.11 -1.63
C SER A 180 -9.45 -20.45 -2.00
N MET A 181 -8.35 -21.18 -1.82
CA MET A 181 -7.02 -20.83 -2.29
C MET A 181 -6.47 -21.96 -3.14
N THR A 182 -6.01 -21.67 -4.34
CA THR A 182 -5.41 -22.65 -5.26
C THR A 182 -3.97 -22.29 -5.54
N LEU A 183 -3.05 -23.26 -5.35
CA LEU A 183 -1.64 -23.09 -5.69
C LEU A 183 -1.51 -22.85 -7.19
N ALA A 184 -0.99 -21.68 -7.58
CA ALA A 184 -0.74 -21.31 -8.97
C ALA A 184 0.66 -21.69 -9.42
N SER A 185 1.68 -21.47 -8.57
CA SER A 185 3.06 -21.90 -8.82
C SER A 185 3.83 -22.10 -7.52
N SER A 186 4.87 -22.93 -7.59
CA SER A 186 5.89 -23.06 -6.55
C SER A 186 7.25 -23.21 -7.22
N GLU A 187 8.21 -22.40 -6.77
CA GLU A 187 9.55 -22.36 -7.36
C GLU A 187 10.60 -22.32 -6.25
N VAL A 188 11.72 -22.99 -6.47
CA VAL A 188 12.91 -22.86 -5.62
C VAL A 188 13.87 -21.91 -6.31
N LEU A 189 14.11 -20.77 -5.68
CA LEU A 189 14.99 -19.72 -6.17
C LEU A 189 16.40 -19.90 -5.61
N GLU A 190 17.34 -19.14 -6.16
CA GLU A 190 18.72 -19.06 -5.67
C GLU A 190 18.76 -18.77 -4.16
N GLY A 191 19.67 -19.41 -3.45
CA GLY A 191 19.82 -19.27 -2.01
C GLY A 191 18.80 -20.07 -1.19
N GLY A 192 18.04 -20.98 -1.80
CA GLY A 192 17.10 -21.87 -1.10
C GLY A 192 15.78 -21.18 -0.72
N VAL A 193 15.46 -20.04 -1.33
CA VAL A 193 14.17 -19.39 -1.17
C VAL A 193 13.08 -20.19 -1.89
N VAL A 194 11.96 -20.46 -1.23
CA VAL A 194 10.78 -21.06 -1.85
C VAL A 194 9.77 -19.99 -2.13
N TRP A 195 9.44 -19.79 -3.40
CA TRP A 195 8.44 -18.82 -3.84
C TRP A 195 7.14 -19.51 -4.18
N LEU A 196 6.06 -19.11 -3.50
CA LEU A 196 4.71 -19.66 -3.64
C LEU A 196 3.77 -18.59 -4.14
N ARG A 197 2.89 -18.94 -5.08
CA ARG A 197 1.80 -18.08 -5.55
C ARG A 197 0.48 -18.83 -5.44
N TYR A 198 -0.51 -18.17 -4.86
CA TYR A 198 -1.86 -18.69 -4.66
C TYR A 198 -2.88 -17.76 -5.28
N ARG A 199 -3.83 -18.29 -6.04
CA ARG A 199 -5.03 -17.57 -6.46
C ARG A 199 -6.12 -17.74 -5.43
N LEU A 200 -6.81 -16.65 -5.13
CA LEU A 200 -7.90 -16.59 -4.17
C LEU A 200 -9.24 -16.52 -4.90
N GLN A 201 -10.24 -17.16 -4.31
CA GLN A 201 -11.65 -16.90 -4.60
C GLN A 201 -12.27 -16.32 -3.35
N ASN A 202 -12.72 -15.09 -3.44
CA ASN A 202 -13.41 -14.40 -2.36
C ASN A 202 -14.86 -14.92 -2.24
N GLY A 203 -15.42 -14.88 -1.03
CA GLY A 203 -16.76 -15.37 -0.70
C GLY A 203 -17.86 -14.40 -1.08
#